data_877e8401288093f7e23ce650da4d6a87
#
_entry.id   877e8401288093f7e23ce650da4d6a87
#
_cell.length_a   1.000
_cell.length_b   1.000
_cell.length_c   1.000
_cell.angle_alpha   90.00
_cell.angle_beta   90.00
_cell.angle_gamma   90.00
#
_symmetry.space_group_name_H-M   'P 1'
#
loop_
_entity.id
_entity.type
_entity.pdbx_description
1 polymer ?
#
loop_
_entity_poly.entity_id
_entity_poly.type
_entity_poly.pdbx_seq_one_letter_code
_entity_poly.pdbx_strand_id
1 'polypeptide(L)'
;MKVGMMLGFEDSIKTIATIASEAERAGIHSLYTVDAGRSATVTAAAVINVTSKAKVGTYIVNAYAREPWMTGIEARDLNEMSEGRFVLGVGTGNLHFNDLYMGIDSSKPLTKMRDFM
;
A
#
# COMPACT_ATOMS: atom_id res chain seq x y z
N MET A 1 -4.25 -20.92 10.27
CA MET A 1 -3.20 -19.87 10.13
C MET A 1 -3.64 -18.88 9.07
N LYS A 2 -3.46 -17.58 9.32
CA LYS A 2 -3.76 -16.54 8.33
C LYS A 2 -2.45 -16.14 7.65
N VAL A 3 -2.41 -16.22 6.32
CA VAL A 3 -1.22 -15.89 5.53
C VAL A 3 -1.51 -14.60 4.76
N GLY A 4 -0.57 -13.66 4.82
CA GLY A 4 -0.55 -12.45 4.00
C GLY A 4 0.55 -12.53 2.94
N MET A 5 0.34 -11.87 1.82
CA MET A 5 1.30 -11.81 0.71
C MET A 5 1.54 -10.35 0.31
N MET A 6 2.78 -9.99 0.15
CA MET A 6 3.16 -8.72 -0.48
C MET A 6 3.21 -8.93 -2.00
N LEU A 7 2.50 -8.06 -2.71
CA LEU A 7 2.49 -8.06 -4.18
C LEU A 7 3.72 -7.32 -4.70
N GLY A 8 4.27 -7.80 -5.80
CA GLY A 8 5.42 -7.19 -6.46
C GLY A 8 5.08 -5.79 -6.99
N PHE A 9 6.10 -4.97 -7.20
CA PHE A 9 5.95 -3.61 -7.73
C PHE A 9 6.65 -3.42 -9.10
N GLU A 10 7.34 -4.43 -9.58
CA GLU A 10 8.04 -4.41 -10.87
C GLU A 10 7.12 -4.74 -12.05
N ASP A 11 6.09 -5.53 -11.81
CA ASP A 11 5.12 -5.94 -12.81
C ASP A 11 4.13 -4.83 -13.17
N SER A 12 3.41 -4.99 -14.29
CA SER A 12 2.29 -4.12 -14.63
C SER A 12 1.16 -4.23 -13.58
N ILE A 13 0.39 -3.17 -13.40
CA ILE A 13 -0.78 -3.21 -12.49
C ILE A 13 -1.76 -4.31 -12.89
N LYS A 14 -1.93 -4.55 -14.18
CA LYS A 14 -2.77 -5.64 -14.69
C LYS A 14 -2.26 -7.02 -14.26
N THR A 15 -0.95 -7.24 -14.34
CA THR A 15 -0.33 -8.49 -13.88
C THR A 15 -0.48 -8.65 -12.37
N ILE A 16 -0.24 -7.59 -11.60
CA ILE A 16 -0.41 -7.59 -10.14
C ILE A 16 -1.86 -7.93 -9.77
N ALA A 17 -2.84 -7.34 -10.45
CA ALA A 17 -4.25 -7.65 -10.22
C ALA A 17 -4.57 -9.12 -10.53
N THR A 18 -4.01 -9.70 -11.61
CA THR A 18 -4.17 -11.11 -11.92
C THR A 18 -3.59 -12.00 -10.81
N ILE A 19 -2.37 -11.70 -10.34
CA ILE A 19 -1.72 -12.42 -9.24
C ILE A 19 -2.57 -12.32 -7.95
N ALA A 20 -3.11 -11.15 -7.66
CA ALA A 20 -3.96 -10.93 -6.48
C ALA A 20 -5.23 -11.79 -6.51
N SER A 21 -5.89 -11.87 -7.66
CA SER A 21 -7.07 -12.73 -7.84
C SER A 21 -6.74 -14.21 -7.65
N GLU A 22 -5.62 -14.69 -8.22
CA GLU A 22 -5.16 -16.06 -8.04
C GLU A 22 -4.76 -16.35 -6.58
N ALA A 23 -4.09 -15.42 -5.92
CA ALA A 23 -3.70 -15.53 -4.52
C ALA A 23 -4.94 -15.66 -3.61
N GLU A 24 -5.97 -14.84 -3.84
CA GLU A 24 -7.23 -14.97 -3.10
C GLU A 24 -7.88 -16.34 -3.32
N ARG A 25 -7.93 -16.84 -4.57
CA ARG A 25 -8.45 -18.17 -4.88
C ARG A 25 -7.65 -19.29 -4.19
N ALA A 26 -6.35 -19.09 -4.02
CA ALA A 26 -5.49 -20.01 -3.29
C ALA A 26 -5.63 -19.92 -1.75
N GLY A 27 -6.48 -19.01 -1.24
CA GLY A 27 -6.76 -18.87 0.19
C GLY A 27 -5.85 -17.88 0.93
N ILE A 28 -5.13 -17.02 0.23
CA ILE A 28 -4.37 -15.94 0.87
C ILE A 28 -5.35 -14.98 1.55
N HIS A 29 -5.13 -14.74 2.85
CA HIS A 29 -6.02 -13.95 3.68
C HIS A 29 -5.89 -12.43 3.46
N SER A 30 -4.68 -11.95 3.18
CA SER A 30 -4.41 -10.52 3.00
C SER A 30 -3.35 -10.27 1.94
N LEU A 31 -3.54 -9.19 1.19
CA LEU A 31 -2.70 -8.79 0.06
C LEU A 31 -2.22 -7.36 0.30
N TYR A 32 -0.94 -7.12 0.15
CA TYR A 32 -0.32 -5.83 0.44
C TYR A 32 0.39 -5.25 -0.77
N THR A 33 0.18 -3.95 -0.97
CA THR A 33 0.84 -3.13 -1.99
C THR A 33 1.82 -2.16 -1.33
N VAL A 34 2.74 -1.58 -2.08
CA VAL A 34 3.83 -0.77 -1.52
C VAL A 34 4.13 0.45 -2.40
N ASP A 35 4.50 1.56 -1.74
CA ASP A 35 5.08 2.72 -2.43
C ASP A 35 6.56 2.43 -2.77
N ALA A 36 6.77 1.73 -3.90
CA ALA A 36 8.10 1.44 -4.41
C ALA A 36 8.00 1.24 -5.94
N GLY A 37 8.39 2.22 -6.72
CA GLY A 37 8.25 2.19 -8.17
C GLY A 37 6.79 2.25 -8.69
N ARG A 38 5.82 2.05 -7.82
CA ARG A 38 4.36 2.19 -8.07
C ARG A 38 3.69 2.84 -6.88
N SER A 39 2.54 3.45 -7.13
CA SER A 39 1.68 3.96 -6.05
C SER A 39 0.98 2.79 -5.36
N ALA A 40 1.17 2.68 -4.05
CA ALA A 40 0.51 1.67 -3.23
C ALA A 40 -1.02 1.78 -3.30
N THR A 41 -1.56 3.00 -3.26
CA THR A 41 -3.02 3.24 -3.24
C THR A 41 -3.67 2.95 -4.60
N VAL A 42 -3.04 3.36 -5.70
CA VAL A 42 -3.53 3.03 -7.05
C VAL A 42 -3.51 1.53 -7.30
N THR A 43 -2.42 0.86 -6.91
CA THR A 43 -2.33 -0.60 -7.03
C THR A 43 -3.33 -1.29 -6.12
N ALA A 44 -3.55 -0.80 -4.89
CA ALA A 44 -4.56 -1.34 -3.99
C ALA A 44 -5.98 -1.24 -4.57
N ALA A 45 -6.32 -0.13 -5.23
CA ALA A 45 -7.61 0.01 -5.92
C ALA A 45 -7.80 -1.06 -7.00
N ALA A 46 -6.77 -1.34 -7.80
CA ALA A 46 -6.83 -2.41 -8.80
C ALA A 46 -7.00 -3.81 -8.18
N VAL A 47 -6.31 -4.07 -7.06
CA VAL A 47 -6.42 -5.33 -6.31
C VAL A 47 -7.82 -5.49 -5.69
N ILE A 48 -8.35 -4.43 -5.08
CA ILE A 48 -9.70 -4.42 -4.51
C ILE A 48 -10.74 -4.78 -5.56
N ASN A 49 -10.58 -4.26 -6.77
CA ASN A 49 -11.53 -4.46 -7.86
C ASN A 49 -11.61 -5.92 -8.36
N VAL A 50 -10.59 -6.72 -8.12
CA VAL A 50 -10.52 -8.13 -8.56
C VAL A 50 -10.60 -9.14 -7.42
N THR A 51 -10.79 -8.66 -6.19
CA THR A 51 -10.88 -9.49 -4.98
C THR A 51 -12.18 -9.20 -4.22
N SER A 52 -12.68 -10.18 -3.47
CA SER A 52 -13.94 -10.03 -2.73
C SER A 52 -13.87 -10.44 -1.25
N LYS A 53 -12.84 -11.14 -0.84
CA LYS A 53 -12.70 -11.71 0.51
C LYS A 53 -11.42 -11.31 1.21
N ALA A 54 -10.30 -11.29 0.49
CA ALA A 54 -9.01 -10.95 1.05
C ALA A 54 -9.00 -9.52 1.59
N LYS A 55 -8.35 -9.30 2.71
CA LYS A 55 -7.98 -7.95 3.13
C LYS A 55 -6.96 -7.38 2.15
N VAL A 56 -7.12 -6.13 1.79
CA VAL A 56 -6.16 -5.42 0.95
C VAL A 56 -5.58 -4.26 1.75
N GLY A 57 -4.26 -4.14 1.76
CA GLY A 57 -3.62 -3.07 2.52
C GLY A 57 -2.39 -2.53 1.84
N THR A 58 -1.82 -1.51 2.45
CA THR A 58 -0.53 -0.98 2.05
C THR A 58 0.55 -1.43 3.05
N TYR A 59 1.70 -1.86 2.51
CA TYR A 59 2.89 -2.20 3.31
C TYR A 59 4.13 -1.69 2.59
N ILE A 60 4.27 -0.42 2.64
CA ILE A 60 3.57 0.71 3.29
C ILE A 60 3.31 1.84 2.29
N VAL A 61 2.45 2.82 2.63
CA VAL A 61 2.56 4.15 2.03
C VAL A 61 3.68 4.92 2.71
N ASN A 62 4.49 5.61 1.93
CA ASN A 62 5.65 6.33 2.44
C ASN A 62 5.24 7.72 2.93
N ALA A 63 5.30 7.96 4.25
CA ALA A 63 4.94 9.22 4.87
C ALA A 63 5.76 10.42 4.37
N TYR A 64 6.98 10.20 3.85
CA TYR A 64 7.78 11.27 3.27
C TYR A 64 7.34 11.66 1.86
N ALA A 65 6.74 10.73 1.12
CA ALA A 65 6.29 10.95 -0.26
C ALA A 65 4.83 11.41 -0.36
N ARG A 66 4.11 11.43 0.76
CA ARG A 66 2.66 11.67 0.76
C ARG A 66 2.26 12.75 1.74
N GLU A 67 1.15 13.39 1.41
CA GLU A 67 0.50 14.38 2.25
C GLU A 67 -0.58 13.68 3.11
N PRO A 68 -0.65 13.89 4.44
CA PRO A 68 -1.54 13.16 5.35
C PRO A 68 -3.02 13.28 5.00
N TRP A 69 -3.48 14.48 4.69
CA TRP A 69 -4.88 14.74 4.34
C TRP A 69 -5.34 13.92 3.13
N MET A 70 -4.57 13.98 2.04
CA MET A 70 -4.89 13.20 0.84
C MET A 70 -4.80 11.71 1.07
N THR A 71 -3.82 11.26 1.84
CA THR A 71 -3.70 9.84 2.21
C THR A 71 -4.92 9.35 3.00
N GLY A 72 -5.45 10.20 3.88
CA GLY A 72 -6.68 9.90 4.62
C GLY A 72 -7.91 9.78 3.71
N ILE A 73 -8.03 10.67 2.71
CA ILE A 73 -9.11 10.60 1.71
C ILE A 73 -8.99 9.32 0.88
N GLU A 74 -7.80 9.01 0.35
CA GLU A 74 -7.55 7.78 -0.42
C GLU A 74 -7.89 6.52 0.40
N ALA A 75 -7.48 6.50 1.68
CA ALA A 75 -7.78 5.38 2.56
C ALA A 75 -9.28 5.18 2.80
N ARG A 76 -10.03 6.28 2.97
CA ARG A 76 -11.49 6.24 3.09
C ARG A 76 -12.12 5.68 1.83
N ASP A 77 -11.71 6.16 0.66
CA ASP A 77 -12.28 5.74 -0.61
C ASP A 77 -11.95 4.27 -0.91
N LEU A 78 -10.72 3.82 -0.62
CA LEU A 78 -10.33 2.41 -0.72
C LEU A 78 -11.10 1.51 0.27
N ASN A 79 -11.38 2.02 1.47
CA ASN A 79 -12.19 1.29 2.45
C ASN A 79 -13.64 1.12 1.97
N GLU A 80 -14.23 2.16 1.38
CA GLU A 80 -15.56 2.10 0.75
C GLU A 80 -15.57 1.12 -0.43
N MET A 81 -14.63 1.26 -1.38
CA MET A 81 -14.51 0.36 -2.53
C MET A 81 -14.37 -1.11 -2.13
N SER A 82 -13.68 -1.37 -1.04
CA SER A 82 -13.41 -2.73 -0.55
C SER A 82 -14.48 -3.27 0.41
N GLU A 83 -15.54 -2.51 0.68
CA GLU A 83 -16.55 -2.87 1.68
C GLU A 83 -15.93 -3.17 3.07
N GLY A 84 -15.02 -2.31 3.51
CA GLY A 84 -14.39 -2.40 4.82
C GLY A 84 -13.20 -3.38 4.92
N ARG A 85 -12.67 -3.88 3.79
CA ARG A 85 -11.52 -4.80 3.77
C ARG A 85 -10.17 -4.09 3.71
N PHE A 86 -10.14 -2.78 3.49
CA PHE A 86 -8.88 -2.04 3.33
C PHE A 86 -8.19 -1.79 4.67
N VAL A 87 -6.87 -1.87 4.66
CA VAL A 87 -5.99 -1.57 5.81
C VAL A 87 -4.89 -0.62 5.37
N LEU A 88 -4.88 0.58 5.93
CA LEU A 88 -3.82 1.55 5.68
C LEU A 88 -2.60 1.23 6.54
N GLY A 89 -1.50 0.85 5.91
CA GLY A 89 -0.18 0.75 6.52
C GLY A 89 0.67 1.95 6.13
N VAL A 90 1.21 2.66 7.12
CA VAL A 90 2.03 3.86 6.95
C VAL A 90 3.42 3.61 7.52
N GLY A 91 4.43 4.12 6.88
CA GLY A 91 5.82 4.04 7.37
C GLY A 91 6.70 5.11 6.75
N THR A 92 7.95 5.14 7.18
CA THR A 92 8.93 6.12 6.70
C THR A 92 9.59 5.71 5.38
N GLY A 93 9.29 4.53 4.86
CA GLY A 93 9.95 3.99 3.68
C GLY A 93 11.41 3.65 3.94
N ASN A 94 12.14 3.45 2.86
CA ASN A 94 13.59 3.26 2.90
C ASN A 94 14.28 4.64 2.90
N LEU A 95 15.06 4.94 3.93
CA LEU A 95 15.71 6.24 4.11
C LEU A 95 16.68 6.57 2.96
N HIS A 96 17.43 5.57 2.50
CA HIS A 96 18.33 5.74 1.37
C HIS A 96 17.58 6.04 0.06
N PHE A 97 16.44 5.38 -0.15
CA PHE A 97 15.55 5.66 -1.29
C PHE A 97 14.97 7.08 -1.22
N ASN A 98 14.54 7.51 -0.04
CA ASN A 98 14.01 8.86 0.16
C ASN A 98 15.04 9.94 -0.20
N ASP A 99 16.29 9.76 0.26
CA ASP A 99 17.39 10.68 -0.02
C ASP A 99 17.78 10.65 -1.50
N LEU A 100 18.10 9.47 -2.05
CA LEU A 100 18.65 9.31 -3.38
C LEU A 100 17.67 9.67 -4.51
N TYR A 101 16.42 9.22 -4.40
CA TYR A 101 15.44 9.38 -5.48
C TYR A 101 14.47 10.55 -5.29
N MET A 102 14.24 10.98 -4.06
CA MET A 102 13.31 12.06 -3.77
C MET A 102 14.01 13.33 -3.26
N GLY A 103 15.30 13.26 -2.92
CA GLY A 103 16.05 14.38 -2.36
C GLY A 103 15.48 14.86 -1.01
N ILE A 104 14.89 13.97 -0.23
CA ILE A 104 14.22 14.28 1.03
C ILE A 104 15.11 13.91 2.20
N ASP A 105 15.38 14.86 3.09
CA ASP A 105 16.03 14.56 4.38
C ASP A 105 15.08 13.73 5.26
N SER A 106 15.43 12.46 5.43
CA SER A 106 14.68 11.53 6.27
C SER A 106 15.38 11.19 7.59
N SER A 107 16.24 12.09 8.09
CA SER A 107 17.02 11.91 9.33
C SER A 107 16.19 11.88 10.61
N LYS A 108 14.91 12.34 10.58
CA LYS A 108 14.01 12.40 11.74
C LYS A 108 12.73 11.57 11.55
N PRO A 109 12.83 10.24 11.40
CA PRO A 109 11.70 9.41 11.04
C PRO A 109 10.60 9.37 12.11
N LEU A 110 10.94 9.40 13.39
CA LEU A 110 9.94 9.40 14.47
C LEU A 110 9.12 10.69 14.50
N THR A 111 9.78 11.83 14.29
CA THR A 111 9.09 13.14 14.19
C THR A 111 8.15 13.14 12.99
N LYS A 112 8.63 12.66 11.83
CA LYS A 112 7.81 12.57 10.63
C LYS A 112 6.56 11.70 10.84
N MET A 113 6.72 10.53 11.45
CA MET A 113 5.58 9.64 11.71
C MET A 113 4.57 10.26 12.68
N ARG A 114 5.04 10.89 13.76
CA ARG A 114 4.15 11.59 14.70
C ARG A 114 3.36 12.71 14.02
N ASP A 115 4.02 13.49 13.17
CA ASP A 115 3.38 14.64 12.50
C ASP A 115 2.46 14.18 11.34
N PHE A 116 2.68 12.99 10.81
CA PHE A 116 1.84 12.39 9.77
C PHE A 116 0.53 11.83 10.32
N MET A 117 0.56 11.27 11.53
CA MET A 117 -0.59 10.61 12.17
C MET A 117 -1.44 11.57 13.00
#